data_a2fffc8d0aaa2708556addfc5a22ed25
#
_entry.id   a2fffc8d0aaa2708556addfc5a22ed25
#
_cell.length_a   1.000
_cell.length_b   1.000
_cell.length_c   1.000
_cell.angle_alpha   90.00
_cell.angle_beta   90.00
_cell.angle_gamma   90.00
#
_symmetry.space_group_name_H-M   'P 1'
#
loop_
_entity.id
_entity.type
_entity.pdbx_description
1 polymer ?
#
loop_
_entity_poly.entity_id
_entity_poly.type
_entity_poly.pdbx_seq_one_letter_code
_entity_poly.pdbx_strand_id
1 'polypeptide(L)'
;VLGVIMAIYGVVYAVLENDARRLLAYHIISQVGYMVAGVGLGTHMAINGVVAHAFCHILYKSLLFMGTGSVLYMVGTAKLTELGGLYKTMPRTMIYTIIGALSISAFPLFSGFVSKSMTVAAFGEEHLTWAFLLLMLASAGTFLHTGLKIPYFIWFGKDRGIKGKEPPWNMELAMIIGSLFCIGLGVFYQPLY
;
A
#
# COMPACT_ATOMS: atom_id res chain seq x y z
N VAL A 1 -8.97 -14.91 -14.27
CA VAL A 1 -9.03 -13.83 -15.27
C VAL A 1 -9.52 -12.53 -14.64
N LEU A 2 -10.77 -12.47 -14.09
CA LEU A 2 -11.34 -11.24 -13.52
C LEU A 2 -10.44 -10.56 -12.50
N GLY A 3 -9.84 -11.30 -11.58
CA GLY A 3 -8.93 -10.75 -10.57
C GLY A 3 -7.70 -10.07 -11.18
N VAL A 4 -7.14 -10.62 -12.26
CA VAL A 4 -6.00 -10.01 -12.97
C VAL A 4 -6.42 -8.70 -13.65
N ILE A 5 -7.61 -8.67 -14.27
CA ILE A 5 -8.17 -7.45 -14.87
C ILE A 5 -8.36 -6.37 -13.79
N MET A 6 -8.94 -6.72 -12.64
CA MET A 6 -9.09 -5.81 -11.51
C MET A 6 -7.74 -5.28 -11.01
N ALA A 7 -6.72 -6.14 -10.93
CA ALA A 7 -5.39 -5.74 -10.48
C ALA A 7 -4.79 -4.67 -11.40
N ILE A 8 -4.82 -4.88 -12.71
CA ILE A 8 -4.30 -3.93 -13.70
C ILE A 8 -5.15 -2.65 -13.74
N TYR A 9 -6.48 -2.78 -13.82
CA TYR A 9 -7.40 -1.65 -13.82
C TYR A 9 -7.13 -0.70 -12.62
N GLY A 10 -7.11 -1.27 -11.42
CA GLY A 10 -6.91 -0.50 -10.20
C GLY A 10 -5.56 0.23 -10.17
N VAL A 11 -4.49 -0.40 -10.65
CA VAL A 11 -3.15 0.22 -10.73
C VAL A 11 -3.13 1.38 -11.73
N VAL A 12 -3.65 1.18 -12.94
CA VAL A 12 -3.65 2.22 -13.99
C VAL A 12 -4.37 3.48 -13.49
N TYR A 13 -5.58 3.33 -12.95
CA TYR A 13 -6.32 4.47 -12.43
C TYR A 13 -5.68 5.09 -11.18
N ALA A 14 -5.06 4.30 -10.31
CA ALA A 14 -4.31 4.83 -9.16
C ALA A 14 -3.11 5.68 -9.60
N VAL A 15 -2.39 5.27 -10.65
CA VAL A 15 -1.27 6.07 -11.20
C VAL A 15 -1.75 7.42 -11.73
N LEU A 16 -2.91 7.46 -12.39
CA LEU A 16 -3.46 8.69 -12.98
C LEU A 16 -4.07 9.64 -11.93
N GLU A 17 -4.50 9.12 -10.78
CA GLU A 17 -5.25 9.89 -9.79
C GLU A 17 -4.36 10.91 -9.05
N ASN A 18 -4.90 12.10 -8.80
CA ASN A 18 -4.22 13.19 -8.10
C ASN A 18 -4.62 13.34 -6.63
N ASP A 19 -5.79 12.90 -6.22
CA ASP A 19 -6.21 12.91 -4.82
C ASP A 19 -5.68 11.65 -4.13
N ALA A 20 -4.92 11.83 -3.03
CA ALA A 20 -4.29 10.73 -2.29
C ALA A 20 -5.29 9.66 -1.80
N ARG A 21 -6.50 10.06 -1.38
CA ARG A 21 -7.53 9.14 -0.90
C ARG A 21 -8.15 8.36 -2.05
N ARG A 22 -8.45 9.02 -3.17
CA ARG A 22 -8.98 8.36 -4.37
C ARG A 22 -7.95 7.42 -4.98
N LEU A 23 -6.68 7.82 -4.99
CA LEU A 23 -5.56 6.95 -5.38
C LEU A 23 -5.54 5.68 -4.51
N LEU A 24 -5.64 5.83 -3.19
CA LEU A 24 -5.70 4.69 -2.29
C LEU A 24 -6.95 3.84 -2.50
N ALA A 25 -8.09 4.42 -2.88
CA ALA A 25 -9.32 3.68 -3.20
C ALA A 25 -9.15 2.82 -4.46
N TYR A 26 -8.62 3.37 -5.55
CA TYR A 26 -8.30 2.58 -6.76
C TYR A 26 -7.29 1.47 -6.47
N HIS A 27 -6.32 1.76 -5.61
CA HIS A 27 -5.37 0.74 -5.17
C HIS A 27 -6.04 -0.41 -4.39
N ILE A 28 -7.14 -0.18 -3.65
CA ILE A 28 -7.90 -1.28 -3.02
C ILE A 28 -8.42 -2.23 -4.10
N ILE A 29 -8.99 -1.70 -5.18
CA ILE A 29 -9.49 -2.52 -6.30
C ILE A 29 -8.37 -3.40 -6.84
N SER A 30 -7.17 -2.85 -7.00
CA SER A 30 -6.01 -3.62 -7.45
C SER A 30 -5.65 -4.75 -6.49
N GLN A 31 -5.58 -4.48 -5.19
CA GLN A 31 -5.17 -5.49 -4.20
C GLN A 31 -6.25 -6.57 -4.00
N VAL A 32 -7.52 -6.21 -4.02
CA VAL A 32 -8.62 -7.18 -4.07
C VAL A 32 -8.54 -8.03 -5.34
N GLY A 33 -8.08 -7.46 -6.45
CA GLY A 33 -7.79 -8.18 -7.68
C GLY A 33 -6.80 -9.34 -7.48
N TYR A 34 -5.71 -9.12 -6.71
CA TYR A 34 -4.79 -10.21 -6.32
C TYR A 34 -5.49 -11.31 -5.53
N MET A 35 -6.35 -10.93 -4.58
CA MET A 35 -7.09 -11.88 -3.75
C MET A 35 -8.05 -12.71 -4.60
N VAL A 36 -8.83 -12.07 -5.46
CA VAL A 36 -9.77 -12.74 -6.37
C VAL A 36 -9.03 -13.66 -7.36
N ALA A 37 -7.88 -13.22 -7.87
CA ALA A 37 -7.06 -14.03 -8.77
C ALA A 37 -6.54 -15.29 -8.07
N GLY A 38 -5.99 -15.16 -6.84
CA GLY A 38 -5.46 -16.29 -6.08
C GLY A 38 -6.55 -17.26 -5.61
N VAL A 39 -7.74 -16.78 -5.19
CA VAL A 39 -8.89 -17.65 -4.92
C VAL A 39 -9.31 -18.41 -6.18
N GLY A 40 -9.31 -17.73 -7.33
CA GLY A 40 -9.65 -18.35 -8.61
C GLY A 40 -8.62 -19.38 -9.11
N LEU A 41 -7.37 -19.33 -8.62
CA LEU A 41 -6.35 -20.34 -8.87
C LEU A 41 -6.58 -21.61 -8.03
N GLY A 42 -6.95 -21.44 -6.75
CA GLY A 42 -7.41 -22.53 -5.89
C GLY A 42 -6.32 -23.44 -5.32
N THR A 43 -5.04 -23.18 -5.57
CA THR A 43 -3.94 -23.98 -4.99
C THR A 43 -3.72 -23.62 -3.52
N HIS A 44 -3.18 -24.55 -2.74
CA HIS A 44 -2.88 -24.33 -1.32
C HIS A 44 -2.01 -23.08 -1.11
N MET A 45 -0.97 -22.92 -1.93
CA MET A 45 -0.07 -21.78 -1.87
C MET A 45 -0.80 -20.47 -2.18
N ALA A 46 -1.66 -20.45 -3.22
CA ALA A 46 -2.43 -19.27 -3.58
C ALA A 46 -3.43 -18.89 -2.48
N ILE A 47 -4.15 -19.85 -1.89
CA ILE A 47 -5.13 -19.60 -0.84
C ILE A 47 -4.45 -19.07 0.43
N ASN A 48 -3.35 -19.69 0.87
CA ASN A 48 -2.58 -19.21 2.02
C ASN A 48 -2.05 -17.80 1.76
N GLY A 49 -1.47 -17.55 0.58
CA GLY A 49 -1.00 -16.23 0.17
C GLY A 49 -2.10 -15.18 0.19
N VAL A 50 -3.30 -15.51 -0.29
CA VAL A 50 -4.47 -14.60 -0.33
C VAL A 50 -4.98 -14.28 1.07
N VAL A 51 -5.13 -15.28 1.95
CA VAL A 51 -5.59 -15.05 3.33
C VAL A 51 -4.62 -14.16 4.08
N ALA A 52 -3.33 -14.48 4.02
CA ALA A 52 -2.29 -13.66 4.62
C ALA A 52 -2.23 -12.25 3.99
N HIS A 53 -2.40 -12.15 2.66
CA HIS A 53 -2.42 -10.86 1.97
C HIS A 53 -3.63 -10.02 2.40
N ALA A 54 -4.80 -10.60 2.57
CA ALA A 54 -5.98 -9.89 3.06
C ALA A 54 -5.74 -9.29 4.45
N PHE A 55 -5.16 -10.07 5.36
CA PHE A 55 -4.82 -9.62 6.71
C PHE A 55 -3.77 -8.49 6.70
N CYS A 56 -2.66 -8.69 6.02
CA CYS A 56 -1.61 -7.68 5.89
C CYS A 56 -2.13 -6.41 5.19
N HIS A 57 -2.99 -6.58 4.17
CA HIS A 57 -3.57 -5.47 3.43
C HIS A 57 -4.39 -4.54 4.33
N ILE A 58 -5.19 -5.08 5.24
CA ILE A 58 -5.95 -4.27 6.21
C ILE A 58 -4.99 -3.39 7.03
N LEU A 59 -3.89 -3.94 7.50
CA LEU A 59 -2.94 -3.23 8.38
C LEU A 59 -2.23 -2.08 7.66
N TYR A 60 -1.52 -2.35 6.58
CA TYR A 60 -0.78 -1.30 5.89
C TYR A 60 -1.69 -0.31 5.16
N LYS A 61 -2.89 -0.75 4.77
CA LYS A 61 -3.86 0.13 4.14
C LYS A 61 -4.47 1.11 5.12
N SER A 62 -4.86 0.63 6.30
CA SER A 62 -5.34 1.51 7.37
C SER A 62 -4.27 2.52 7.78
N LEU A 63 -3.00 2.10 7.89
CA LEU A 63 -1.88 2.99 8.19
C LEU A 63 -1.73 4.11 7.15
N LEU A 64 -1.81 3.78 5.85
CA LEU A 64 -1.75 4.77 4.78
C LEU A 64 -2.95 5.72 4.78
N PHE A 65 -4.16 5.21 5.03
CA PHE A 65 -5.34 6.06 5.16
C PHE A 65 -5.28 6.96 6.39
N MET A 66 -4.78 6.47 7.51
CA MET A 66 -4.55 7.31 8.71
C MET A 66 -3.51 8.38 8.44
N GLY A 67 -2.40 8.05 7.77
CA GLY A 67 -1.36 9.01 7.42
C GLY A 67 -1.85 10.09 6.46
N THR A 68 -2.47 9.71 5.34
CA THR A 68 -3.04 10.68 4.38
C THR A 68 -4.24 11.43 4.95
N GLY A 69 -5.03 10.80 5.82
CA GLY A 69 -6.12 11.42 6.56
C GLY A 69 -5.63 12.45 7.56
N SER A 70 -4.52 12.19 8.26
CA SER A 70 -3.87 13.15 9.15
C SER A 70 -3.37 14.37 8.38
N VAL A 71 -2.79 14.19 7.19
CA VAL A 71 -2.41 15.30 6.31
C VAL A 71 -3.63 16.11 5.92
N LEU A 72 -4.70 15.48 5.47
CA LEU A 72 -5.93 16.17 5.12
C LEU A 72 -6.52 16.94 6.31
N TYR A 73 -6.54 16.34 7.49
CA TYR A 73 -7.09 16.96 8.70
C TYR A 73 -6.31 18.21 9.12
N MET A 74 -4.97 18.16 9.02
CA MET A 74 -4.09 19.24 9.48
C MET A 74 -3.84 20.32 8.42
N VAL A 75 -3.93 19.96 7.13
CA VAL A 75 -3.58 20.84 6.01
C VAL A 75 -4.81 21.29 5.22
N GLY A 76 -5.90 20.50 5.25
CA GLY A 76 -7.17 20.82 4.56
C GLY A 76 -7.25 20.35 3.10
N THR A 77 -6.18 19.78 2.53
CA THR A 77 -6.18 19.23 1.15
C THR A 77 -5.55 17.84 1.10
N ALA A 78 -6.03 17.00 0.18
CA ALA A 78 -5.47 15.70 -0.14
C ALA A 78 -4.91 15.64 -1.57
N LYS A 79 -4.92 16.74 -2.30
CA LYS A 79 -4.42 16.78 -3.68
C LYS A 79 -2.89 16.82 -3.69
N LEU A 80 -2.30 15.82 -4.31
CA LEU A 80 -0.86 15.64 -4.36
C LEU A 80 -0.13 16.83 -5.01
N THR A 81 -0.75 17.46 -6.01
CA THR A 81 -0.18 18.65 -6.68
C THR A 81 -0.18 19.91 -5.83
N GLU A 82 -1.01 19.98 -4.80
CA GLU A 82 -1.08 21.11 -3.87
C GLU A 82 -0.18 20.90 -2.66
N LEU A 83 0.18 19.64 -2.33
CA LEU A 83 1.04 19.27 -1.20
C LEU A 83 2.52 19.39 -1.55
N GLY A 84 3.39 19.33 -0.55
CA GLY A 84 4.84 19.28 -0.68
C GLY A 84 5.57 19.90 0.51
N GLY A 85 6.75 19.38 0.80
CA GLY A 85 7.63 19.94 1.85
C GLY A 85 7.18 19.69 3.29
N LEU A 86 6.18 18.86 3.52
CA LEU A 86 5.62 18.60 4.87
C LEU A 86 6.54 17.82 5.79
N TYR A 87 7.65 17.26 5.30
CA TYR A 87 8.62 16.53 6.14
C TYR A 87 9.19 17.36 7.28
N LYS A 88 9.24 18.70 7.13
CA LYS A 88 9.74 19.63 8.14
C LYS A 88 8.75 19.86 9.28
N THR A 89 7.47 19.75 9.01
CA THR A 89 6.40 20.12 9.94
C THR A 89 5.67 18.93 10.53
N MET A 90 5.68 17.78 9.83
CA MET A 90 5.03 16.54 10.26
C MET A 90 5.96 15.32 10.11
N PRO A 91 7.16 15.30 10.73
CA PRO A 91 8.15 14.24 10.52
C PRO A 91 7.71 12.87 11.03
N ARG A 92 6.93 12.81 12.10
CA ARG A 92 6.44 11.54 12.69
C ARG A 92 5.41 10.89 11.76
N THR A 93 4.41 11.67 11.34
CA THR A 93 3.40 11.21 10.36
C THR A 93 4.05 10.76 9.06
N MET A 94 5.12 11.42 8.62
CA MET A 94 5.91 11.01 7.47
C MET A 94 6.47 9.60 7.64
N ILE A 95 7.12 9.31 8.77
CA ILE A 95 7.73 7.99 9.03
C ILE A 95 6.67 6.89 8.97
N TYR A 96 5.53 7.07 9.64
CA TYR A 96 4.45 6.07 9.63
C TYR A 96 3.88 5.85 8.23
N THR A 97 3.70 6.92 7.47
CA THR A 97 3.22 6.84 6.09
C THR A 97 4.22 6.11 5.18
N ILE A 98 5.52 6.34 5.35
CA ILE A 98 6.57 5.64 4.59
C ILE A 98 6.59 4.15 4.95
N ILE A 99 6.46 3.77 6.23
CA ILE A 99 6.35 2.37 6.65
C ILE A 99 5.16 1.69 5.96
N GLY A 100 4.01 2.33 5.93
CA GLY A 100 2.84 1.83 5.19
C GLY A 100 3.09 1.71 3.69
N ALA A 101 3.76 2.70 3.09
CA ALA A 101 4.10 2.72 1.67
C ALA A 101 5.10 1.61 1.28
N LEU A 102 6.09 1.32 2.11
CA LEU A 102 7.02 0.20 1.93
C LEU A 102 6.32 -1.15 2.08
N SER A 103 5.45 -1.28 3.10
CA SER A 103 4.68 -2.51 3.33
C SER A 103 3.79 -2.87 2.14
N ILE A 104 3.03 -1.91 1.62
CA ILE A 104 2.12 -2.13 0.49
C ILE A 104 2.88 -2.40 -0.82
N SER A 105 4.08 -1.85 -0.94
CA SER A 105 4.97 -2.02 -2.10
C SER A 105 5.67 -3.38 -2.14
N ALA A 106 5.40 -4.23 -1.16
CA ALA A 106 6.07 -5.53 -1.01
C ALA A 106 7.60 -5.38 -0.86
N PHE A 107 8.05 -4.38 -0.08
CA PHE A 107 9.47 -4.25 0.22
C PHE A 107 9.89 -5.32 1.23
N PRO A 108 11.09 -5.94 1.08
CA PRO A 108 11.57 -6.95 2.02
C PRO A 108 11.51 -6.47 3.49
N LEU A 109 11.28 -7.39 4.42
CA LEU A 109 11.09 -7.16 5.86
C LEU A 109 9.78 -6.48 6.28
N PHE A 110 8.89 -6.15 5.32
CA PHE A 110 7.56 -5.64 5.61
C PHE A 110 6.47 -6.69 5.30
N SER A 111 5.34 -6.56 5.97
CA SER A 111 4.25 -7.55 5.96
C SER A 111 3.69 -7.89 4.56
N GLY A 112 3.74 -6.94 3.62
CA GLY A 112 3.23 -7.17 2.27
C GLY A 112 4.14 -7.99 1.36
N PHE A 113 5.41 -8.20 1.73
CA PHE A 113 6.38 -8.90 0.88
C PHE A 113 6.04 -10.38 0.72
N VAL A 114 5.94 -11.11 1.82
CA VAL A 114 5.73 -12.57 1.79
C VAL A 114 4.39 -12.92 1.18
N SER A 115 3.30 -12.29 1.64
CA SER A 115 1.94 -12.58 1.18
C SER A 115 1.75 -12.34 -0.32
N LYS A 116 2.27 -11.23 -0.82
CA LYS A 116 2.18 -10.89 -2.24
C LYS A 116 3.05 -11.81 -3.10
N SER A 117 4.27 -12.11 -2.63
CA SER A 117 5.18 -13.01 -3.32
C SER A 117 4.60 -14.42 -3.44
N MET A 118 4.00 -14.97 -2.37
CA MET A 118 3.33 -16.27 -2.39
C MET A 118 2.19 -16.31 -3.41
N THR A 119 1.32 -15.29 -3.38
CA THR A 119 0.19 -15.23 -4.33
C THR A 119 0.68 -15.20 -5.77
N VAL A 120 1.69 -14.41 -6.08
CA VAL A 120 2.22 -14.29 -7.45
C VAL A 120 2.98 -15.54 -7.86
N ALA A 121 3.82 -16.10 -6.97
CA ALA A 121 4.60 -17.31 -7.24
C ALA A 121 3.69 -18.51 -7.57
N ALA A 122 2.54 -18.65 -6.91
CA ALA A 122 1.57 -19.69 -7.21
C ALA A 122 1.11 -19.70 -8.68
N PHE A 123 1.01 -18.54 -9.34
CA PHE A 123 0.72 -18.46 -10.77
C PHE A 123 1.89 -18.93 -11.63
N GLY A 124 3.11 -18.73 -11.17
CA GLY A 124 4.32 -19.22 -11.83
C GLY A 124 4.42 -20.76 -11.76
N GLU A 125 4.13 -21.35 -10.61
CA GLU A 125 4.13 -22.82 -10.42
C GLU A 125 3.08 -23.52 -11.30
N GLU A 126 1.92 -22.91 -11.47
CA GLU A 126 0.85 -23.42 -12.36
C GLU A 126 1.06 -23.07 -13.83
N HIS A 127 2.25 -22.60 -14.21
CA HIS A 127 2.61 -22.22 -15.58
C HIS A 127 1.67 -21.21 -16.25
N LEU A 128 0.92 -20.41 -15.46
CA LEU A 128 0.06 -19.33 -15.95
C LEU A 128 0.86 -18.04 -16.18
N THR A 129 1.83 -18.11 -17.09
CA THR A 129 2.84 -17.05 -17.34
C THR A 129 2.21 -15.68 -17.60
N TRP A 130 1.12 -15.63 -18.37
CA TRP A 130 0.44 -14.36 -18.65
C TRP A 130 -0.11 -13.69 -17.38
N ALA A 131 -0.71 -14.47 -16.48
CA ALA A 131 -1.26 -13.94 -15.23
C ALA A 131 -0.14 -13.55 -14.26
N PHE A 132 0.92 -14.37 -14.17
CA PHE A 132 2.13 -14.06 -13.42
C PHE A 132 2.73 -12.71 -13.85
N LEU A 133 2.96 -12.49 -15.16
CA LEU A 133 3.55 -11.26 -15.69
C LEU A 133 2.65 -10.04 -15.43
N LEU A 134 1.34 -10.16 -15.62
CA LEU A 134 0.40 -9.07 -15.37
C LEU A 134 0.31 -8.70 -13.89
N LEU A 135 0.33 -9.68 -12.98
CA LEU A 135 0.37 -9.42 -11.54
C LEU A 135 1.71 -8.80 -11.11
N MET A 136 2.82 -9.24 -11.68
CA MET A 136 4.13 -8.59 -11.47
C MET A 136 4.12 -7.14 -11.94
N LEU A 137 3.57 -6.87 -13.13
CA LEU A 137 3.41 -5.50 -13.65
C LEU A 137 2.54 -4.65 -12.70
N ALA A 138 1.42 -5.19 -12.21
CA ALA A 138 0.58 -4.50 -11.25
C ALA A 138 1.32 -4.24 -9.92
N SER A 139 2.22 -5.15 -9.50
CA SER A 139 3.06 -4.95 -8.32
C SER A 139 4.05 -3.80 -8.51
N ALA A 140 4.72 -3.74 -9.66
CA ALA A 140 5.62 -2.64 -10.02
C ALA A 140 4.86 -1.30 -10.06
N GLY A 141 3.67 -1.27 -10.65
CA GLY A 141 2.80 -0.10 -10.63
C GLY A 141 2.40 0.34 -9.22
N THR A 142 2.16 -0.61 -8.31
CA THR A 142 1.91 -0.31 -6.89
C THR A 142 3.07 0.43 -6.25
N PHE A 143 4.30 -0.02 -6.49
CA PHE A 143 5.49 0.66 -6.01
C PHE A 143 5.57 2.10 -6.53
N LEU A 144 5.30 2.31 -7.81
CA LEU A 144 5.35 3.65 -8.43
C LEU A 144 4.36 4.63 -7.78
N HIS A 145 3.08 4.25 -7.64
CA HIS A 145 2.06 5.20 -7.20
C HIS A 145 1.88 5.28 -5.68
N THR A 146 2.11 4.22 -4.94
CA THR A 146 1.97 4.23 -3.48
C THR A 146 3.31 4.29 -2.78
N GLY A 147 4.31 3.56 -3.26
CA GLY A 147 5.66 3.55 -2.69
C GLY A 147 6.44 4.83 -2.93
N LEU A 148 6.31 5.42 -4.10
CA LEU A 148 7.06 6.61 -4.50
C LEU A 148 6.20 7.87 -4.59
N LYS A 149 5.10 7.84 -5.35
CA LYS A 149 4.30 9.05 -5.64
C LYS A 149 3.72 9.66 -4.37
N ILE A 150 3.10 8.88 -3.49
CA ILE A 150 2.52 9.41 -2.23
C ILE A 150 3.59 10.02 -1.33
N PRO A 151 4.68 9.30 -0.94
CA PRO A 151 5.73 9.90 -0.12
C PRO A 151 6.40 11.11 -0.78
N TYR A 152 6.68 11.02 -2.08
CA TYR A 152 7.34 12.12 -2.77
C TYR A 152 6.50 13.40 -2.76
N PHE A 153 5.27 13.35 -3.23
CA PHE A 153 4.44 14.56 -3.37
C PHE A 153 3.98 15.14 -2.03
N ILE A 154 3.74 14.33 -1.03
CA ILE A 154 3.32 14.83 0.28
C ILE A 154 4.51 15.38 1.08
N TRP A 155 5.61 14.62 1.14
CA TRP A 155 6.69 14.90 2.06
C TRP A 155 7.86 15.64 1.41
N PHE A 156 8.35 15.16 0.28
CA PHE A 156 9.60 15.60 -0.35
C PHE A 156 9.40 16.49 -1.57
N GLY A 157 8.17 16.68 -2.04
CA GLY A 157 7.86 17.56 -3.17
C GLY A 157 8.23 19.03 -2.92
N LYS A 158 8.11 19.84 -3.97
CA LYS A 158 8.39 21.27 -3.89
C LYS A 158 7.58 21.91 -2.75
N ASP A 159 8.27 22.60 -1.86
CA ASP A 159 7.64 23.33 -0.75
C ASP A 159 6.64 24.37 -1.29
N ARG A 160 5.38 24.21 -0.96
CA ARG A 160 4.27 25.09 -1.35
C ARG A 160 3.96 26.15 -0.29
N GLY A 161 4.78 26.23 0.78
CA GLY A 161 4.55 27.15 1.90
C GLY A 161 3.44 26.69 2.85
N ILE A 162 2.93 25.48 2.68
CA ILE A 162 1.89 24.89 3.54
C ILE A 162 2.55 24.39 4.81
N LYS A 163 2.07 24.86 5.96
CA LYS A 163 2.56 24.42 7.28
C LYS A 163 1.47 23.58 7.94
N GLY A 164 1.67 22.26 7.96
CA GLY A 164 0.90 21.35 8.84
C GLY A 164 1.48 21.33 10.25
N LYS A 165 0.76 20.77 11.20
CA LYS A 165 1.25 20.38 12.53
C LYS A 165 1.06 18.88 12.67
N GLU A 166 1.80 18.24 13.57
CA GLU A 166 1.55 16.84 13.89
C GLU A 166 0.10 16.65 14.37
N PRO A 167 -0.56 15.54 14.01
CA PRO A 167 -1.92 15.26 14.43
C PRO A 167 -2.01 15.02 15.94
N PRO A 168 -3.23 15.03 16.53
CA PRO A 168 -3.43 14.72 17.94
C PRO A 168 -2.88 13.35 18.32
N TRP A 169 -2.44 13.20 19.57
CA TRP A 169 -1.78 12.00 20.09
C TRP A 169 -2.56 10.68 19.86
N ASN A 170 -3.88 10.72 19.92
CA ASN A 170 -4.72 9.54 19.66
C ASN A 170 -4.59 9.03 18.22
N MET A 171 -4.46 9.93 17.24
CA MET A 171 -4.23 9.56 15.83
C MET A 171 -2.80 9.04 15.64
N GLU A 172 -1.82 9.67 16.31
CA GLU A 172 -0.42 9.25 16.28
C GLU A 172 -0.26 7.84 16.88
N LEU A 173 -0.88 7.57 18.02
CA LEU A 173 -0.85 6.26 18.66
C LEU A 173 -1.40 5.14 17.76
N ALA A 174 -2.50 5.40 17.05
CA ALA A 174 -3.05 4.44 16.10
C ALA A 174 -2.06 4.13 14.96
N MET A 175 -1.35 5.15 14.47
CA MET A 175 -0.33 4.96 13.42
C MET A 175 0.91 4.24 13.94
N ILE A 176 1.32 4.47 15.20
CA ILE A 176 2.41 3.71 15.87
C ILE A 176 2.07 2.22 15.90
N ILE A 177 0.88 1.88 16.40
CA ILE A 177 0.42 0.49 16.49
C ILE A 177 0.40 -0.16 15.09
N GLY A 178 -0.18 0.51 14.10
CA GLY A 178 -0.21 0.04 12.72
C GLY A 178 1.19 -0.19 12.13
N SER A 179 2.13 0.71 12.42
CA SER A 179 3.52 0.60 11.96
C SER A 179 4.25 -0.59 12.60
N LEU A 180 4.05 -0.82 13.89
CA LEU A 180 4.63 -1.97 14.59
C LEU A 180 4.12 -3.28 14.02
N PHE A 181 2.83 -3.39 13.71
CA PHE A 181 2.28 -4.57 13.04
C PHE A 181 2.83 -4.76 11.63
N CYS A 182 2.97 -3.69 10.85
CA CYS A 182 3.53 -3.77 9.50
C CYS A 182 4.96 -4.30 9.47
N ILE A 183 5.80 -3.88 10.43
CA ILE A 183 7.18 -4.36 10.56
C ILE A 183 7.21 -5.74 11.22
N GLY A 184 6.49 -5.90 12.35
CA GLY A 184 6.48 -7.14 13.11
C GLY A 184 6.07 -8.36 12.28
N LEU A 185 5.00 -8.26 11.49
CA LEU A 185 4.55 -9.33 10.61
C LEU A 185 5.43 -9.53 9.36
N GLY A 186 6.26 -8.57 9.03
CA GLY A 186 7.25 -8.71 7.97
C GLY A 186 8.50 -9.46 8.43
N VAL A 187 8.91 -9.21 9.67
CA VAL A 187 10.10 -9.86 10.29
C VAL A 187 9.73 -11.23 10.86
N PHE A 188 8.61 -11.32 11.59
CA PHE A 188 8.10 -12.55 12.19
C PHE A 188 6.90 -13.06 11.39
N TYR A 189 7.15 -13.55 10.20
CA TYR A 189 6.10 -13.97 9.26
C TYR A 189 5.50 -15.34 9.60
N GLN A 190 6.19 -16.19 10.35
CA GLN A 190 5.80 -17.58 10.65
C GLN A 190 4.37 -17.77 11.21
N PRO A 191 3.81 -16.89 12.05
CA PRO A 191 2.45 -17.09 12.57
C PRO A 191 1.34 -16.87 11.52
N LEU A 192 1.67 -16.30 10.36
CA LEU A 192 0.71 -15.95 9.28
C LEU A 192 0.68 -16.99 8.16
N TYR A 193 1.66 -17.87 8.07
CA TYR A 193 1.89 -18.84 7.00
C TYR A 193 2.13 -20.22 7.61
#